data_30b48ecc86c0b8a09b4270b84272f3d5
#
_entry.id   30b48ecc86c0b8a09b4270b84272f3d5
#
_cell.length_a   1.000
_cell.length_b   1.000
_cell.length_c   1.000
_cell.angle_alpha   90.00
_cell.angle_beta   90.00
_cell.angle_gamma   90.00
#
_symmetry.space_group_name_H-M   'P 1'
#
loop_
_entity.id
_entity.type
_entity.pdbx_description
1 polymer ?
#
loop_
_entity_poly.entity_id
_entity_poly.type
_entity_poly.pdbx_seq_one_letter_code
_entity_poly.pdbx_strand_id
1 'polypeptide(L)'
;SHVFMEASSHAIQQHRITGLKFTGAIFSNITHDHLDYHKTFDEYIRVKKSFFDSLPSDAFAISNADDKRGMVMLQNTNARKYFYSLKTLAEFKGKILENNLTGLVMNVNDQEVHFRLIGEFNAYNLLAVYGASVCLHEDKQEVLRCLSVLTGAEGRFDCILSAKEKIMAIVDYAHTPDALLNVLATIKKLKKGFEQVITVVGCGGDRDKTKRPVMA
;
A
#
# COMPACT_ATOMS: atom_id res chain seq x y z
N SER A 1 -19.62 -13.51 3.13
CA SER A 1 -19.01 -12.36 3.81
C SER A 1 -17.52 -12.61 3.94
N HIS A 2 -16.71 -11.57 3.78
CA HIS A 2 -15.25 -11.61 3.92
C HIS A 2 -14.82 -10.71 5.07
N VAL A 3 -13.72 -11.07 5.73
CA VAL A 3 -13.06 -10.25 6.76
C VAL A 3 -11.67 -9.91 6.27
N PHE A 4 -11.33 -8.63 6.29
CA PHE A 4 -10.01 -8.13 5.96
C PHE A 4 -9.36 -7.58 7.21
N MET A 5 -8.09 -7.88 7.42
CA MET A 5 -7.35 -7.42 8.58
C MET A 5 -5.90 -7.11 8.25
N GLU A 6 -5.33 -6.16 8.97
CA GLU A 6 -3.90 -5.90 8.93
C GLU A 6 -3.17 -6.84 9.88
N ALA A 7 -2.18 -7.59 9.38
CA ALA A 7 -1.31 -8.45 10.17
C ALA A 7 0.05 -7.75 10.39
N SER A 8 0.18 -7.06 11.53
CA SER A 8 1.45 -6.44 11.90
C SER A 8 2.50 -7.49 12.25
N SER A 9 3.79 -7.15 12.10
CA SER A 9 4.89 -8.05 12.49
C SER A 9 4.82 -8.43 13.98
N HIS A 10 4.39 -7.52 14.84
CA HIS A 10 4.14 -7.80 16.25
C HIS A 10 3.04 -8.84 16.44
N ALA A 11 1.92 -8.71 15.70
CA ALA A 11 0.82 -9.66 15.78
C ALA A 11 1.24 -11.07 15.33
N ILE A 12 2.09 -11.16 14.29
CA ILE A 12 2.65 -12.41 13.79
C ILE A 12 3.58 -13.03 14.86
N GLN A 13 4.57 -12.28 15.35
CA GLN A 13 5.57 -12.77 16.29
C GLN A 13 4.99 -13.11 17.66
N GLN A 14 3.98 -12.37 18.09
CA GLN A 14 3.28 -12.62 19.36
C GLN A 14 2.12 -13.63 19.24
N HIS A 15 2.03 -14.32 18.09
CA HIS A 15 1.00 -15.34 17.85
C HIS A 15 -0.46 -14.85 18.03
N ARG A 16 -0.73 -13.55 17.85
CA ARG A 16 -2.08 -12.98 17.99
C ARG A 16 -3.06 -13.44 16.90
N ILE A 17 -2.54 -13.93 15.79
CA ILE A 17 -3.31 -14.44 14.65
C ILE A 17 -3.37 -15.97 14.63
N THR A 18 -2.84 -16.64 15.66
CA THR A 18 -2.85 -18.11 15.77
C THR A 18 -4.28 -18.63 15.82
N GLY A 19 -4.54 -19.70 15.11
CA GLY A 19 -5.86 -20.31 15.01
C GLY A 19 -6.78 -19.71 13.93
N LEU A 20 -6.39 -18.60 13.31
CA LEU A 20 -7.11 -18.09 12.14
C LEU A 20 -6.69 -18.84 10.88
N LYS A 21 -7.66 -19.25 10.08
CA LYS A 21 -7.43 -19.79 8.74
C LYS A 21 -7.62 -18.68 7.72
N PHE A 22 -6.53 -18.30 7.05
CA PHE A 22 -6.56 -17.25 6.03
C PHE A 22 -6.82 -17.85 4.65
N THR A 23 -7.78 -17.31 3.92
CA THR A 23 -8.04 -17.64 2.51
C THR A 23 -6.97 -17.01 1.61
N GLY A 24 -6.38 -15.90 2.02
CA GLY A 24 -5.31 -15.25 1.27
C GLY A 24 -4.55 -14.24 2.11
N ALA A 25 -3.39 -13.85 1.59
CA ALA A 25 -2.55 -12.80 2.17
C ALA A 25 -1.95 -11.91 1.08
N ILE A 26 -1.74 -10.64 1.41
CA ILE A 26 -1.17 -9.63 0.52
C ILE A 26 0.07 -9.02 1.16
N PHE A 27 1.15 -8.95 0.43
CA PHE A 27 2.35 -8.19 0.77
C PHE A 27 2.43 -6.94 -0.11
N SER A 28 2.40 -5.77 0.50
CA SER A 28 2.50 -4.50 -0.21
C SER A 28 3.94 -4.00 -0.33
N ASN A 29 4.59 -3.77 0.78
CA ASN A 29 5.98 -3.30 0.86
C ASN A 29 6.54 -3.53 2.26
N ILE A 30 7.85 -3.35 2.38
CA ILE A 30 8.55 -3.33 3.67
C ILE A 30 9.63 -2.26 3.66
N THR A 31 9.53 -1.32 4.60
CA THR A 31 10.50 -0.26 4.81
C THR A 31 11.08 -0.34 6.22
N HIS A 32 12.13 0.44 6.51
CA HIS A 32 12.70 0.50 7.84
C HIS A 32 11.71 1.09 8.85
N ASP A 33 11.05 0.20 9.59
CA ASP A 33 10.18 0.53 10.71
C ASP A 33 10.26 -0.59 11.76
N HIS A 34 9.79 -0.32 12.97
CA HIS A 34 9.75 -1.30 14.07
C HIS A 34 11.09 -1.95 14.44
N LEU A 35 12.24 -1.27 14.17
CA LEU A 35 13.57 -1.78 14.54
C LEU A 35 13.83 -1.72 16.05
N ASP A 36 13.08 -0.93 16.78
CA ASP A 36 13.01 -0.91 18.24
C ASP A 36 12.57 -2.27 18.81
N TYR A 37 11.71 -2.98 18.07
CA TYR A 37 11.19 -4.29 18.45
C TYR A 37 11.98 -5.47 17.85
N HIS A 38 12.26 -5.44 16.54
CA HIS A 38 12.85 -6.56 15.81
C HIS A 38 14.39 -6.60 15.84
N LYS A 39 15.06 -5.62 16.47
CA LYS A 39 16.52 -5.46 16.56
C LYS A 39 17.23 -5.35 15.20
N THR A 40 16.84 -6.14 14.19
CA THR A 40 17.43 -6.12 12.84
C THR A 40 16.34 -6.13 11.77
N PHE A 41 16.67 -5.54 10.61
CA PHE A 41 15.75 -5.53 9.48
C PHE A 41 15.51 -6.93 8.90
N ASP A 42 16.54 -7.80 8.96
CA ASP A 42 16.40 -9.20 8.51
C ASP A 42 15.46 -10.01 9.40
N GLU A 43 15.47 -9.75 10.71
CA GLU A 43 14.50 -10.34 11.62
C GLU A 43 13.06 -9.88 11.30
N TYR A 44 12.88 -8.59 11.04
CA TYR A 44 11.61 -8.02 10.63
C TYR A 44 11.07 -8.67 9.34
N ILE A 45 11.94 -8.84 8.32
CA ILE A 45 11.60 -9.55 7.07
C ILE A 45 11.19 -11.00 7.38
N ARG A 46 11.99 -11.72 8.18
CA ARG A 46 11.75 -13.13 8.53
C ARG A 46 10.42 -13.31 9.23
N VAL A 47 10.08 -12.44 10.17
CA VAL A 47 8.79 -12.48 10.87
C VAL A 47 7.63 -12.25 9.90
N LYS A 48 7.67 -11.24 9.04
CA LYS A 48 6.62 -11.05 8.04
C LYS A 48 6.51 -12.23 7.07
N LYS A 49 7.65 -12.76 6.62
CA LYS A 49 7.71 -13.91 5.72
C LYS A 49 7.10 -15.16 6.34
N SER A 50 7.31 -15.42 7.63
CA SER A 50 6.74 -16.61 8.31
C SER A 50 5.22 -16.68 8.22
N PHE A 51 4.54 -15.56 8.12
CA PHE A 51 3.09 -15.53 7.89
C PHE A 51 2.73 -16.11 6.52
N PHE A 52 3.44 -15.72 5.46
CA PHE A 52 3.23 -16.27 4.12
C PHE A 52 3.62 -17.76 4.04
N ASP A 53 4.70 -18.15 4.71
CA ASP A 53 5.16 -19.54 4.75
C ASP A 53 4.16 -20.46 5.48
N SER A 54 3.36 -19.91 6.39
CA SER A 54 2.34 -20.65 7.13
C SER A 54 0.99 -20.78 6.41
N LEU A 55 0.82 -20.16 5.26
CA LEU A 55 -0.44 -20.23 4.51
C LEU A 55 -0.68 -21.64 3.99
N PRO A 56 -1.92 -22.16 4.05
CA PRO A 56 -2.27 -23.46 3.49
C PRO A 56 -2.25 -23.43 1.96
N SER A 57 -2.13 -24.60 1.34
CA SER A 57 -2.03 -24.75 -0.12
C SER A 57 -3.30 -24.33 -0.89
N ASP A 58 -4.44 -24.29 -0.23
CA ASP A 58 -5.71 -23.84 -0.77
C ASP A 58 -5.87 -22.30 -0.71
N ALA A 59 -4.98 -21.59 0.02
CA ALA A 59 -4.95 -20.15 0.07
C ALA A 59 -4.25 -19.53 -1.16
N PHE A 60 -4.34 -18.20 -1.27
CA PHE A 60 -3.54 -17.42 -2.21
C PHE A 60 -2.57 -16.47 -1.46
N ALA A 61 -1.45 -16.19 -2.08
CA ALA A 61 -0.48 -15.21 -1.60
C ALA A 61 -0.17 -14.23 -2.74
N ILE A 62 -0.41 -12.95 -2.50
CA ILE A 62 -0.16 -11.88 -3.47
C ILE A 62 0.99 -11.00 -2.98
N SER A 63 1.94 -10.68 -3.85
CA SER A 63 3.08 -9.84 -3.49
C SER A 63 3.36 -8.76 -4.53
N ASN A 64 3.82 -7.61 -4.06
CA ASN A 64 4.34 -6.54 -4.90
C ASN A 64 5.69 -6.95 -5.49
N ALA A 65 5.74 -7.20 -6.81
CA ALA A 65 6.96 -7.58 -7.51
C ALA A 65 7.97 -6.41 -7.62
N ASP A 66 7.52 -5.18 -7.46
CA ASP A 66 8.37 -3.98 -7.52
C ASP A 66 9.05 -3.67 -6.17
N ASP A 67 8.62 -4.31 -5.08
CA ASP A 67 9.33 -4.27 -3.81
C ASP A 67 10.53 -5.23 -3.83
N LYS A 68 11.68 -4.76 -3.35
CA LYS A 68 12.92 -5.56 -3.33
C LYS A 68 12.79 -6.90 -2.59
N ARG A 69 11.84 -7.01 -1.68
CA ARG A 69 11.59 -8.23 -0.87
C ARG A 69 10.34 -8.99 -1.32
N GLY A 70 9.59 -8.45 -2.32
CA GLY A 70 8.35 -9.05 -2.78
C GLY A 70 8.48 -10.52 -3.18
N MET A 71 9.50 -10.85 -3.97
CA MET A 71 9.78 -12.24 -4.38
C MET A 71 10.16 -13.13 -3.19
N VAL A 72 10.93 -12.60 -2.25
CA VAL A 72 11.40 -13.34 -1.05
C VAL A 72 10.24 -13.70 -0.14
N MET A 73 9.25 -12.81 -0.01
CA MET A 73 8.08 -13.06 0.86
C MET A 73 7.32 -14.32 0.48
N LEU A 74 7.23 -14.63 -0.82
CA LEU A 74 6.49 -15.80 -1.31
C LEU A 74 7.37 -17.01 -1.61
N GLN A 75 8.66 -16.97 -1.29
CA GLN A 75 9.62 -18.00 -1.72
C GLN A 75 9.21 -19.41 -1.26
N ASN A 76 8.85 -19.58 0.01
CA ASN A 76 8.62 -20.88 0.64
C ASN A 76 7.13 -21.17 0.92
N THR A 77 6.21 -20.27 0.54
CA THR A 77 4.78 -20.51 0.78
C THR A 77 4.26 -21.66 -0.09
N ASN A 78 3.38 -22.48 0.49
CA ASN A 78 2.62 -23.51 -0.22
C ASN A 78 1.36 -22.95 -0.90
N ALA A 79 0.97 -21.71 -0.60
CA ALA A 79 -0.17 -21.05 -1.21
C ALA A 79 0.05 -20.78 -2.71
N ARG A 80 -1.02 -20.59 -3.46
CA ARG A 80 -0.96 -20.15 -4.86
C ARG A 80 -0.36 -18.75 -4.92
N LYS A 81 0.75 -18.59 -5.64
CA LYS A 81 1.53 -17.35 -5.71
C LYS A 81 1.06 -16.47 -6.84
N TYR A 82 0.86 -15.19 -6.56
CA TYR A 82 0.53 -14.15 -7.53
C TYR A 82 1.36 -12.91 -7.26
N PHE A 83 1.61 -12.15 -8.31
CA PHE A 83 2.33 -10.89 -8.21
C PHE A 83 1.55 -9.76 -8.83
N TYR A 84 1.73 -8.56 -8.29
CA TYR A 84 1.27 -7.33 -8.93
C TYR A 84 2.43 -6.36 -9.12
N SER A 85 2.37 -5.55 -10.18
CA SER A 85 3.44 -4.64 -10.55
C SER A 85 2.95 -3.48 -11.39
N LEU A 86 3.61 -2.33 -11.24
CA LEU A 86 3.52 -1.19 -12.17
C LEU A 86 4.68 -1.16 -13.16
N LYS A 87 5.77 -1.91 -12.92
CA LYS A 87 7.05 -1.79 -13.64
C LYS A 87 7.40 -3.03 -14.46
N THR A 88 7.04 -4.21 -13.97
CA THR A 88 7.42 -5.49 -14.56
C THR A 88 6.22 -6.31 -14.99
N LEU A 89 6.44 -7.45 -15.63
CA LEU A 89 5.39 -8.42 -15.94
C LEU A 89 4.91 -9.08 -14.64
N ALA A 90 3.61 -9.14 -14.47
CA ALA A 90 2.94 -9.74 -13.32
C ALA A 90 1.53 -10.19 -13.73
N GLU A 91 0.90 -11.06 -12.92
CA GLU A 91 -0.48 -11.48 -13.13
C GLU A 91 -1.46 -10.30 -13.03
N PHE A 92 -1.18 -9.39 -12.10
CA PHE A 92 -1.94 -8.15 -11.93
C PHE A 92 -1.06 -6.96 -12.30
N LYS A 93 -1.06 -6.63 -13.58
CA LYS A 93 -0.23 -5.55 -14.13
C LYS A 93 -1.01 -4.26 -14.20
N GLY A 94 -0.38 -3.18 -13.77
CA GLY A 94 -0.87 -1.83 -13.95
C GLY A 94 0.15 -0.95 -14.67
N LYS A 95 -0.35 0.07 -15.38
CA LYS A 95 0.45 1.16 -15.92
C LYS A 95 -0.29 2.46 -15.62
N ILE A 96 0.37 3.38 -14.94
CA ILE A 96 -0.17 4.72 -14.73
C ILE A 96 -0.05 5.47 -16.06
N LEU A 97 -1.18 5.94 -16.58
CA LEU A 97 -1.28 6.79 -17.76
C LEU A 97 -1.29 8.26 -17.34
N GLU A 98 -2.09 8.59 -16.32
CA GLU A 98 -2.16 9.92 -15.73
C GLU A 98 -2.22 9.84 -14.21
N ASN A 99 -1.60 10.82 -13.55
CA ASN A 99 -1.68 11.01 -12.10
C ASN A 99 -1.80 12.51 -11.84
N ASN A 100 -2.98 12.94 -11.46
CA ASN A 100 -3.27 14.34 -11.25
C ASN A 100 -4.22 14.54 -10.05
N LEU A 101 -4.58 15.78 -9.75
CA LEU A 101 -5.42 16.11 -8.59
C LEU A 101 -6.87 15.61 -8.69
N THR A 102 -7.29 15.16 -9.87
CA THR A 102 -8.63 14.57 -10.09
C THR A 102 -8.61 13.05 -9.96
N GLY A 103 -7.43 12.44 -9.86
CA GLY A 103 -7.26 11.01 -9.68
C GLY A 103 -6.17 10.40 -10.56
N LEU A 104 -6.23 9.07 -10.67
CA LEU A 104 -5.37 8.25 -11.49
C LEU A 104 -6.12 7.76 -12.73
N VAL A 105 -5.47 7.81 -13.88
CA VAL A 105 -5.86 7.01 -15.06
C VAL A 105 -4.85 5.89 -15.19
N MET A 106 -5.31 4.65 -15.17
CA MET A 106 -4.45 3.48 -15.25
C MET A 106 -4.96 2.50 -16.29
N ASN A 107 -4.02 1.86 -16.99
CA ASN A 107 -4.30 0.60 -17.64
C ASN A 107 -4.09 -0.53 -16.61
N VAL A 108 -5.12 -1.32 -16.34
CA VAL A 108 -5.09 -2.49 -15.43
C VAL A 108 -5.43 -3.73 -16.24
N ASN A 109 -4.46 -4.61 -16.46
CA ASN A 109 -4.62 -5.81 -17.28
C ASN A 109 -5.33 -5.52 -18.61
N ASP A 110 -4.81 -4.54 -19.36
CA ASP A 110 -5.29 -4.09 -20.66
C ASP A 110 -6.64 -3.34 -20.68
N GLN A 111 -7.15 -2.97 -19.49
CA GLN A 111 -8.33 -2.12 -19.35
C GLN A 111 -7.95 -0.75 -18.81
N GLU A 112 -8.33 0.31 -19.53
CA GLU A 112 -8.17 1.68 -19.05
C GLU A 112 -9.29 2.05 -18.08
N VAL A 113 -8.90 2.52 -16.89
CA VAL A 113 -9.83 2.86 -15.82
C VAL A 113 -9.40 4.17 -15.16
N HIS A 114 -10.40 5.02 -14.87
CA HIS A 114 -10.24 6.24 -14.09
C HIS A 114 -10.57 5.97 -12.62
N PHE A 115 -9.64 6.30 -11.74
CA PHE A 115 -9.80 6.16 -10.29
C PHE A 115 -9.77 7.53 -9.63
N ARG A 116 -10.57 7.70 -8.58
CA ARG A 116 -10.58 8.95 -7.78
C ARG A 116 -9.38 9.06 -6.85
N LEU A 117 -8.72 7.94 -6.56
CA LEU A 117 -7.53 7.92 -5.71
C LEU A 117 -6.34 8.56 -6.43
N ILE A 118 -5.50 9.24 -5.68
CA ILE A 118 -4.37 10.03 -6.17
C ILE A 118 -3.07 9.39 -5.69
N GLY A 119 -2.02 9.42 -6.52
CA GLY A 119 -0.68 9.03 -6.14
C GLY A 119 -0.30 7.60 -6.53
N GLU A 120 0.98 7.42 -6.86
CA GLU A 120 1.56 6.14 -7.30
C GLU A 120 1.38 5.03 -6.24
N PHE A 121 1.46 5.38 -4.94
CA PHE A 121 1.22 4.41 -3.88
C PHE A 121 -0.21 3.86 -3.89
N ASN A 122 -1.21 4.68 -4.26
CA ASN A 122 -2.57 4.22 -4.43
C ASN A 122 -2.75 3.35 -5.69
N ALA A 123 -1.95 3.56 -6.72
CA ALA A 123 -1.94 2.65 -7.86
C ALA A 123 -1.52 1.23 -7.44
N TYR A 124 -0.49 1.09 -6.58
CA TYR A 124 -0.13 -0.20 -5.97
C TYR A 124 -1.25 -0.76 -5.09
N ASN A 125 -1.89 0.07 -4.27
CA ASN A 125 -3.00 -0.35 -3.42
C ASN A 125 -4.18 -0.87 -4.25
N LEU A 126 -4.54 -0.16 -5.32
CA LEU A 126 -5.61 -0.56 -6.26
C LEU A 126 -5.30 -1.91 -6.90
N LEU A 127 -4.06 -2.14 -7.37
CA LEU A 127 -3.66 -3.43 -7.93
C LEU A 127 -3.70 -4.56 -6.91
N ALA A 128 -3.29 -4.30 -5.67
CA ALA A 128 -3.34 -5.28 -4.60
C ALA A 128 -4.79 -5.70 -4.28
N VAL A 129 -5.71 -4.73 -4.20
CA VAL A 129 -7.14 -5.00 -3.96
C VAL A 129 -7.77 -5.69 -5.17
N TYR A 130 -7.47 -5.22 -6.38
CA TYR A 130 -7.92 -5.87 -7.62
C TYR A 130 -7.50 -7.34 -7.65
N GLY A 131 -6.20 -7.60 -7.41
CA GLY A 131 -5.67 -8.97 -7.38
C GLY A 131 -6.33 -9.85 -6.33
N ALA A 132 -6.55 -9.32 -5.12
CA ALA A 132 -7.24 -10.06 -4.07
C ALA A 132 -8.68 -10.41 -4.45
N SER A 133 -9.41 -9.45 -5.02
CA SER A 133 -10.80 -9.66 -5.47
C SER A 133 -10.89 -10.72 -6.57
N VAL A 134 -9.96 -10.68 -7.54
CA VAL A 134 -9.89 -11.70 -8.60
C VAL A 134 -9.55 -13.08 -8.03
N CYS A 135 -8.64 -13.17 -7.04
CA CYS A 135 -8.33 -14.43 -6.35
C CYS A 135 -9.50 -14.96 -5.51
N LEU A 136 -10.42 -14.08 -5.10
CA LEU A 136 -11.68 -14.43 -4.44
C LEU A 136 -12.81 -14.74 -5.44
N HIS A 137 -12.48 -14.85 -6.73
CA HIS A 137 -13.40 -15.18 -7.84
C HIS A 137 -14.47 -14.13 -8.14
N GLU A 138 -14.21 -12.85 -7.76
CA GLU A 138 -15.08 -11.76 -8.15
C GLU A 138 -14.89 -11.39 -9.63
N ASP A 139 -15.95 -10.87 -10.26
CA ASP A 139 -15.89 -10.46 -11.67
C ASP A 139 -14.95 -9.27 -11.85
N LYS A 140 -14.00 -9.40 -12.79
CA LYS A 140 -12.95 -8.42 -13.00
C LYS A 140 -13.46 -7.02 -13.36
N GLN A 141 -14.51 -6.94 -14.19
CA GLN A 141 -15.06 -5.66 -14.64
C GLN A 141 -15.81 -4.97 -13.51
N GLU A 142 -16.58 -5.76 -12.76
CA GLU A 142 -17.30 -5.23 -11.59
C GLU A 142 -16.33 -4.75 -10.51
N VAL A 143 -15.24 -5.47 -10.27
CA VAL A 143 -14.17 -5.03 -9.35
C VAL A 143 -13.60 -3.69 -9.80
N LEU A 144 -13.23 -3.54 -11.08
CA LEU A 144 -12.69 -2.28 -11.59
C LEU A 144 -13.71 -1.14 -11.51
N ARG A 145 -14.99 -1.42 -11.79
CA ARG A 145 -16.09 -0.47 -11.61
C ARG A 145 -16.21 -0.02 -10.16
N CYS A 146 -16.18 -0.95 -9.21
CA CYS A 146 -16.22 -0.62 -7.79
C CYS A 146 -14.99 0.20 -7.36
N LEU A 147 -13.80 -0.20 -7.79
CA LEU A 147 -12.56 0.52 -7.46
C LEU A 147 -12.51 1.93 -8.05
N SER A 148 -13.11 2.17 -9.22
CA SER A 148 -13.13 3.48 -9.87
C SER A 148 -13.88 4.57 -9.09
N VAL A 149 -14.85 4.18 -8.27
CA VAL A 149 -15.65 5.11 -7.46
C VAL A 149 -15.18 5.24 -6.01
N LEU A 150 -14.18 4.45 -5.60
CA LEU A 150 -13.64 4.52 -4.25
C LEU A 150 -13.02 5.89 -3.99
N THR A 151 -13.31 6.42 -2.82
CA THR A 151 -12.59 7.55 -2.22
C THR A 151 -11.52 7.03 -1.25
N GLY A 152 -10.52 7.84 -0.99
CA GLY A 152 -9.49 7.50 0.01
C GLY A 152 -10.08 7.25 1.39
N ALA A 153 -9.40 6.45 2.19
CA ALA A 153 -9.72 6.36 3.60
C ALA A 153 -9.40 7.71 4.27
N GLU A 154 -10.21 8.10 5.25
CA GLU A 154 -10.01 9.31 6.04
C GLU A 154 -8.57 9.38 6.58
N GLY A 155 -7.92 10.53 6.40
CA GLY A 155 -6.52 10.73 6.80
C GLY A 155 -5.48 9.93 6.00
N ARG A 156 -5.80 9.46 4.80
CA ARG A 156 -4.87 8.77 3.89
C ARG A 156 -4.83 9.47 2.53
N PHE A 157 -3.92 10.45 2.42
CA PHE A 157 -3.85 11.37 1.29
C PHE A 157 -5.22 11.99 0.99
N ASP A 158 -5.90 12.38 2.04
CA ASP A 158 -7.25 12.90 1.99
C ASP A 158 -7.21 14.36 1.56
N CYS A 159 -7.77 14.63 0.37
CA CYS A 159 -7.69 15.92 -0.29
C CYS A 159 -8.96 16.73 -0.05
N ILE A 160 -8.80 17.87 0.60
CA ILE A 160 -9.87 18.84 0.85
C ILE A 160 -9.59 20.10 0.04
N LEU A 161 -10.45 20.40 -0.91
CA LEU A 161 -10.32 21.56 -1.80
C LEU A 161 -11.23 22.70 -1.36
N SER A 162 -10.65 23.84 -1.03
CA SER A 162 -11.38 25.10 -0.93
C SER A 162 -11.34 25.81 -2.28
N ALA A 163 -12.44 25.75 -2.99
CA ALA A 163 -12.58 26.39 -4.30
C ALA A 163 -12.47 27.93 -4.21
N LYS A 164 -12.96 28.53 -3.11
CA LYS A 164 -12.94 29.97 -2.88
C LYS A 164 -11.54 30.51 -2.68
N GLU A 165 -10.75 29.89 -1.83
CA GLU A 165 -9.38 30.31 -1.49
C GLU A 165 -8.34 29.72 -2.44
N LYS A 166 -8.72 28.79 -3.34
CA LYS A 166 -7.80 28.03 -4.20
C LYS A 166 -6.72 27.29 -3.40
N ILE A 167 -7.09 26.81 -2.22
CA ILE A 167 -6.21 26.07 -1.32
C ILE A 167 -6.63 24.61 -1.35
N MET A 168 -5.64 23.71 -1.44
CA MET A 168 -5.81 22.30 -1.22
C MET A 168 -5.14 21.91 0.09
N ALA A 169 -5.90 21.36 1.01
CA ALA A 169 -5.38 20.69 2.19
C ALA A 169 -5.27 19.21 1.93
N ILE A 170 -4.18 18.59 2.36
CA ILE A 170 -3.97 17.14 2.28
C ILE A 170 -3.72 16.63 3.69
N VAL A 171 -4.56 15.71 4.14
CA VAL A 171 -4.42 15.06 5.44
C VAL A 171 -3.90 13.65 5.24
N ASP A 172 -2.78 13.33 5.89
CA ASP A 172 -2.16 12.01 5.80
C ASP A 172 -1.62 11.54 7.15
N TYR A 173 -1.70 10.24 7.37
CA TYR A 173 -1.21 9.60 8.60
C TYR A 173 0.30 9.26 8.54
N ALA A 174 1.03 9.75 7.57
CA ALA A 174 2.47 9.50 7.42
C ALA A 174 3.23 9.86 8.70
N HIS A 175 3.79 8.86 9.37
CA HIS A 175 4.50 8.98 10.65
C HIS A 175 5.88 8.33 10.63
N THR A 176 6.34 7.93 9.45
CA THR A 176 7.70 7.43 9.19
C THR A 176 8.39 8.32 8.15
N PRO A 177 9.74 8.41 8.13
CA PRO A 177 10.46 9.18 7.12
C PRO A 177 10.08 8.81 5.70
N ASP A 178 10.02 7.52 5.37
CA ASP A 178 9.68 7.04 4.03
C ASP A 178 8.25 7.38 3.64
N ALA A 179 7.29 7.24 4.57
CA ALA A 179 5.90 7.61 4.30
C ALA A 179 5.76 9.10 4.02
N LEU A 180 6.38 9.95 4.85
CA LEU A 180 6.38 11.41 4.65
C LEU A 180 7.03 11.79 3.32
N LEU A 181 8.17 11.18 2.99
CA LEU A 181 8.86 11.42 1.72
C LEU A 181 7.96 11.05 0.52
N ASN A 182 7.25 9.94 0.58
CA ASN A 182 6.33 9.50 -0.48
C ASN A 182 5.16 10.47 -0.67
N VAL A 183 4.58 10.97 0.43
CA VAL A 183 3.51 11.98 0.39
C VAL A 183 4.03 13.27 -0.25
N LEU A 184 5.15 13.81 0.23
CA LEU A 184 5.74 15.04 -0.29
C LEU A 184 6.19 14.91 -1.75
N ALA A 185 6.78 13.76 -2.13
CA ALA A 185 7.15 13.48 -3.52
C ALA A 185 5.92 13.42 -4.44
N THR A 186 4.82 12.86 -3.96
CA THR A 186 3.55 12.84 -4.69
C THR A 186 3.02 14.25 -4.88
N ILE A 187 2.97 15.06 -3.82
CA ILE A 187 2.54 16.47 -3.88
C ILE A 187 3.43 17.25 -4.87
N LYS A 188 4.75 17.04 -4.82
CA LYS A 188 5.70 17.69 -5.72
C LYS A 188 5.45 17.33 -7.20
N LYS A 189 5.09 16.09 -7.49
CA LYS A 189 4.75 15.65 -8.87
C LYS A 189 3.41 16.24 -9.35
N LEU A 190 2.46 16.45 -8.44
CA LEU A 190 1.14 16.99 -8.75
C LEU A 190 1.12 18.51 -8.90
N LYS A 191 2.09 19.19 -8.30
CA LYS A 191 2.27 20.65 -8.38
C LYS A 191 2.48 21.11 -9.82
N LYS A 192 1.75 22.14 -10.23
CA LYS A 192 1.86 22.78 -11.54
C LYS A 192 2.38 24.22 -11.37
N GLY A 193 3.69 24.41 -11.21
CA GLY A 193 4.28 25.74 -11.24
C GLY A 193 4.50 26.37 -9.85
N PHE A 194 3.88 27.51 -9.56
CA PHE A 194 4.23 28.41 -8.44
C PHE A 194 3.51 28.12 -7.11
N GLU A 195 2.74 27.03 -7.03
CA GLU A 195 2.06 26.71 -5.78
C GLU A 195 3.07 26.52 -4.64
N GLN A 196 2.79 27.09 -3.48
CA GLN A 196 3.54 26.86 -2.26
C GLN A 196 3.06 25.61 -1.56
N VAL A 197 3.99 24.86 -0.97
CA VAL A 197 3.66 23.72 -0.13
C VAL A 197 4.02 24.07 1.31
N ILE A 198 3.02 24.08 2.17
CA ILE A 198 3.20 24.28 3.61
C ILE A 198 3.00 22.92 4.27
N THR A 199 4.05 22.40 4.90
CA THR A 199 4.00 21.12 5.58
C THR A 199 3.88 21.31 7.09
N VAL A 200 2.84 20.70 7.67
CA VAL A 200 2.68 20.63 9.13
C VAL A 200 2.91 19.17 9.52
N VAL A 201 3.99 18.91 10.25
CA VAL A 201 4.36 17.56 10.68
C VAL A 201 4.59 17.53 12.18
N GLY A 202 4.17 16.44 12.82
CA GLY A 202 4.39 16.22 14.24
C GLY A 202 4.75 14.76 14.51
N CYS A 203 5.63 14.54 15.48
CA CYS A 203 6.00 13.21 15.95
C CYS A 203 5.53 13.07 17.41
N GLY A 204 4.41 12.37 17.61
CA GLY A 204 3.83 12.18 18.93
C GLY A 204 4.47 11.04 19.73
N GLY A 205 4.38 11.15 21.07
CA GLY A 205 4.71 10.10 22.00
C GLY A 205 6.19 9.82 22.25
N ASP A 206 6.45 8.81 23.06
CA ASP A 206 7.79 8.37 23.45
C ASP A 206 8.34 7.23 22.58
N ARG A 207 7.86 7.13 21.34
CA ARG A 207 8.37 6.19 20.35
C ARG A 207 9.70 6.64 19.79
N ASP A 208 10.21 5.95 18.79
CA ASP A 208 11.50 6.20 18.16
C ASP A 208 11.77 7.70 17.93
N LYS A 209 12.63 8.28 18.76
CA LYS A 209 13.01 9.68 18.68
C LYS A 209 14.02 9.96 17.56
N THR A 210 14.69 8.92 17.06
CA THR A 210 15.76 9.05 16.04
C THR A 210 15.23 9.47 14.67
N LYS A 211 13.95 9.16 14.40
CA LYS A 211 13.30 9.56 13.15
C LYS A 211 12.93 11.04 13.06
N ARG A 212 12.82 11.74 14.21
CA ARG A 212 12.39 13.16 14.24
C ARG A 212 13.27 14.09 13.42
N PRO A 213 14.62 14.08 13.56
CA PRO A 213 15.49 14.94 12.75
C PRO A 213 15.50 14.55 11.27
N VAL A 214 15.17 13.30 10.93
CA VAL A 214 15.08 12.84 9.53
C VAL A 214 13.79 13.33 8.86
N MET A 215 12.72 13.50 9.64
CA MET A 215 11.42 13.98 9.15
C MET A 215 11.33 15.52 9.10
N ALA A 216 12.19 16.22 9.81
CA ALA A 216 12.26 17.70 9.82
C ALA A 216 13.08 18.21 8.63
#